data_190d0c733a0caaf51f888c5075acae86
#
_entry.id   190d0c733a0caaf51f888c5075acae86
#
_cell.length_a   1.000
_cell.length_b   1.000
_cell.length_c   1.000
_cell.angle_alpha   90.00
_cell.angle_beta   90.00
_cell.angle_gamma   90.00
#
_symmetry.space_group_name_H-M   'P 1'
#
loop_
_entity.id
_entity.type
_entity.pdbx_description
1 polymer ?
#
loop_
_entity_poly.entity_id
_entity_poly.type
_entity_poly.pdbx_seq_one_letter_code
_entity_poly.pdbx_strand_id
1 'polypeptide(L)'
;VPLSIKEALEQVYYPLIEELIAQLKTYATDWANIPMLAKTHGQPASPTRLGKEVMVFVYRLERQLATLKASPITAKFGGATGNYNAHHVAYPQYDWKQFGNRFVAEKLGLEREEYTTQISNYDNLSAVFDAMKRINTIMVDMNRDFWQYISMEYFKQKIKAGEVGSSAMPHKVNPIDFENAEGNLGIATSILEHLAVKLPVSRLQRDLTDSTVLRNVGVPFGHIVIAIQSSLKGLRKLLLNEPAIYRDLDNCWSVVAEAIQTILRREAYPHPYEALKALTRTNQAITENSIKEFIEELNV
;
A
#
# COMPACT_ATOMS: atom_id res chain seq x y z
N VAL A 1 6.54 12.06 -23.35
CA VAL A 1 5.74 11.35 -22.36
C VAL A 1 6.63 10.51 -21.44
N PRO A 2 7.46 9.53 -21.91
CA PRO A 2 8.23 8.72 -20.96
C PRO A 2 9.20 9.54 -20.10
N LEU A 3 9.84 10.56 -20.63
CA LEU A 3 10.72 11.45 -19.88
C LEU A 3 9.95 12.18 -18.75
N SER A 4 8.79 12.76 -19.06
CA SER A 4 7.99 13.45 -18.04
C SER A 4 7.44 12.51 -16.97
N ILE A 5 7.15 11.25 -17.32
CA ILE A 5 6.75 10.23 -16.34
C ILE A 5 7.94 9.87 -15.44
N LYS A 6 9.13 9.67 -16.02
CA LYS A 6 10.36 9.44 -15.25
C LYS A 6 10.60 10.57 -14.24
N GLU A 7 10.56 11.81 -14.71
CA GLU A 7 10.76 12.98 -13.85
C GLU A 7 9.68 13.09 -12.75
N ALA A 8 8.42 12.82 -13.08
CA ALA A 8 7.33 12.80 -12.09
C ALA A 8 7.53 11.71 -11.02
N LEU A 9 8.01 10.53 -11.42
CA LEU A 9 8.34 9.47 -10.48
C LEU A 9 9.53 9.85 -9.59
N GLU A 10 10.64 10.29 -10.19
CA GLU A 10 11.90 10.56 -9.48
C GLU A 10 11.82 11.80 -8.59
N GLN A 11 11.17 12.87 -9.07
CA GLN A 11 11.17 14.17 -8.37
C GLN A 11 9.99 14.36 -7.43
N VAL A 12 8.90 13.63 -7.61
CA VAL A 12 7.66 13.81 -6.83
C VAL A 12 7.21 12.53 -6.14
N TYR A 13 6.96 11.48 -6.92
CA TYR A 13 6.33 10.27 -6.38
C TYR A 13 7.24 9.52 -5.41
N TYR A 14 8.49 9.22 -5.80
CA TYR A 14 9.41 8.48 -4.94
C TYR A 14 9.71 9.20 -3.62
N PRO A 15 10.04 10.50 -3.61
CA PRO A 15 10.23 11.21 -2.34
C PRO A 15 9.02 11.16 -1.42
N LEU A 16 7.80 11.31 -1.94
CA LEU A 16 6.59 11.28 -1.14
C LEU A 16 6.28 9.90 -0.55
N ILE A 17 6.41 8.84 -1.33
CA ILE A 17 6.17 7.49 -0.81
C ILE A 17 7.26 7.06 0.18
N GLU A 18 8.50 7.48 -0.02
CA GLU A 18 9.60 7.25 0.91
C GLU A 18 9.39 8.01 2.22
N GLU A 19 8.83 9.23 2.19
CA GLU A 19 8.44 9.98 3.38
C GLU A 19 7.35 9.24 4.17
N LEU A 20 6.34 8.69 3.48
CA LEU A 20 5.30 7.88 4.11
C LEU A 20 5.89 6.63 4.78
N ILE A 21 6.77 5.90 4.07
CA ILE A 21 7.45 4.71 4.59
C ILE A 21 8.29 5.08 5.82
N ALA A 22 9.03 6.19 5.79
CA ALA A 22 9.84 6.65 6.91
C ALA A 22 8.98 6.99 8.14
N GLN A 23 7.84 7.66 7.94
CA GLN A 23 6.89 7.95 9.03
C GLN A 23 6.34 6.67 9.66
N LEU A 24 5.97 5.68 8.84
CA LEU A 24 5.48 4.38 9.32
C LEU A 24 6.57 3.62 10.08
N LYS A 25 7.83 3.65 9.62
CA LYS A 25 8.98 3.04 10.33
C LYS A 25 9.17 3.65 11.72
N THR A 26 9.07 4.96 11.82
CA THR A 26 9.14 5.66 13.11
C THR A 26 8.07 5.11 14.05
N TYR A 27 6.83 5.05 13.62
CA TYR A 27 5.74 4.52 14.44
C TYR A 27 5.90 3.03 14.77
N ALA A 28 6.35 2.22 13.80
CA ALA A 28 6.63 0.81 14.04
C ALA A 28 7.68 0.60 15.13
N THR A 29 8.69 1.49 15.19
CA THR A 29 9.72 1.48 16.21
C THR A 29 9.20 1.97 17.56
N ASP A 30 8.52 3.12 17.58
CA ASP A 30 8.00 3.73 18.80
C ASP A 30 6.98 2.83 19.50
N TRP A 31 6.18 2.09 18.72
CA TRP A 31 5.12 1.20 19.22
C TRP A 31 5.53 -0.29 19.22
N ALA A 32 6.80 -0.59 19.08
CA ALA A 32 7.30 -1.97 18.98
C ALA A 32 6.93 -2.86 20.20
N ASN A 33 6.80 -2.26 21.38
CA ASN A 33 6.51 -2.96 22.61
C ASN A 33 5.06 -2.85 23.10
N ILE A 34 4.18 -2.21 22.34
CA ILE A 34 2.77 -2.07 22.67
C ILE A 34 2.03 -3.37 22.32
N PRO A 35 1.63 -4.21 23.30
CA PRO A 35 0.83 -5.39 23.04
C PRO A 35 -0.59 -4.97 22.64
N MET A 36 -1.16 -5.68 21.68
CA MET A 36 -2.46 -5.36 21.11
C MET A 36 -3.24 -6.65 20.86
N LEU A 37 -4.54 -6.62 21.10
CA LEU A 37 -5.44 -7.70 20.70
C LEU A 37 -5.52 -7.76 19.18
N ALA A 38 -5.12 -8.87 18.55
CA ALA A 38 -5.38 -9.07 17.15
C ALA A 38 -6.85 -9.45 16.91
N LYS A 39 -7.39 -9.05 15.77
CA LYS A 39 -8.73 -9.43 15.33
C LYS A 39 -8.68 -10.09 13.98
N THR A 40 -9.12 -11.35 13.91
CA THR A 40 -9.32 -12.07 12.65
C THR A 40 -10.81 -12.28 12.43
N HIS A 41 -11.28 -12.00 11.22
CA HIS A 41 -12.73 -11.98 10.94
C HIS A 41 -13.53 -11.04 11.88
N GLY A 42 -12.88 -9.98 12.38
CA GLY A 42 -13.46 -9.08 13.39
C GLY A 42 -13.55 -9.66 14.81
N GLN A 43 -13.09 -10.90 15.04
CA GLN A 43 -13.14 -11.57 16.33
C GLN A 43 -11.77 -11.52 17.02
N PRO A 44 -11.74 -11.49 18.38
CA PRO A 44 -10.52 -11.58 19.15
C PRO A 44 -9.67 -12.80 18.78
N ALA A 45 -8.39 -12.59 18.58
CA ALA A 45 -7.39 -13.59 18.21
C ALA A 45 -6.14 -13.43 19.07
N SER A 46 -5.15 -14.30 18.87
CA SER A 46 -3.89 -14.26 19.63
C SER A 46 -3.27 -12.87 19.63
N PRO A 47 -2.68 -12.42 20.74
CA PRO A 47 -2.10 -11.08 20.85
C PRO A 47 -1.02 -10.82 19.80
N THR A 48 -0.95 -9.58 19.36
CA THR A 48 0.10 -9.05 18.49
C THR A 48 0.76 -7.83 19.12
N ARG A 49 1.58 -7.11 18.37
CA ARG A 49 2.17 -5.83 18.78
C ARG A 49 1.84 -4.76 17.75
N LEU A 50 1.42 -3.60 18.22
CA LEU A 50 1.03 -2.48 17.34
C LEU A 50 2.13 -2.10 16.35
N GLY A 51 3.38 -1.99 16.82
CA GLY A 51 4.52 -1.67 15.95
C GLY A 51 4.74 -2.73 14.86
N LYS A 52 4.52 -4.02 15.17
CA LYS A 52 4.61 -5.10 14.16
C LYS A 52 3.50 -4.99 13.12
N GLU A 53 2.28 -4.63 13.51
CA GLU A 53 1.18 -4.43 12.54
C GLU A 53 1.48 -3.26 11.59
N VAL A 54 2.05 -2.17 12.10
CA VAL A 54 2.51 -1.06 11.24
C VAL A 54 3.67 -1.49 10.33
N MET A 55 4.61 -2.30 10.83
CA MET A 55 5.74 -2.81 10.04
C MET A 55 5.31 -3.68 8.86
N VAL A 56 4.15 -4.33 8.92
CA VAL A 56 3.58 -5.07 7.78
C VAL A 56 3.40 -4.14 6.57
N PHE A 57 2.86 -2.94 6.77
CA PHE A 57 2.68 -1.96 5.68
C PHE A 57 4.02 -1.44 5.17
N VAL A 58 4.98 -1.17 6.05
CA VAL A 58 6.33 -0.78 5.66
C VAL A 58 6.94 -1.84 4.74
N TYR A 59 6.95 -3.09 5.15
CA TYR A 59 7.51 -4.19 4.38
C TYR A 59 6.84 -4.31 3.00
N ARG A 60 5.52 -4.25 2.95
CA ARG A 60 4.76 -4.36 1.69
C ARG A 60 5.06 -3.19 0.75
N LEU A 61 5.07 -1.96 1.26
CA LEU A 61 5.36 -0.75 0.48
C LEU A 61 6.79 -0.75 -0.07
N GLU A 62 7.78 -1.09 0.74
CA GLU A 62 9.19 -1.17 0.29
C GLU A 62 9.37 -2.20 -0.83
N ARG A 63 8.75 -3.38 -0.71
CA ARG A 63 8.82 -4.42 -1.74
C ARG A 63 8.20 -3.96 -3.06
N GLN A 64 7.04 -3.30 -3.01
CA GLN A 64 6.38 -2.82 -4.23
C GLN A 64 7.05 -1.57 -4.81
N LEU A 65 7.60 -0.70 -3.98
CA LEU A 65 8.40 0.44 -4.44
C LEU A 65 9.67 -0.05 -5.16
N ALA A 66 10.34 -1.07 -4.65
CA ALA A 66 11.48 -1.68 -5.33
C ALA A 66 11.09 -2.27 -6.69
N THR A 67 9.92 -2.92 -6.80
CA THR A 67 9.38 -3.43 -8.07
C THR A 67 9.11 -2.28 -9.05
N LEU A 68 8.50 -1.20 -8.58
CA LEU A 68 8.24 -0.02 -9.40
C LEU A 68 9.54 0.61 -9.92
N LYS A 69 10.54 0.79 -9.05
CA LYS A 69 11.85 1.34 -9.42
C LYS A 69 12.63 0.48 -10.42
N ALA A 70 12.39 -0.84 -10.39
CA ALA A 70 13.00 -1.79 -11.33
C ALA A 70 12.27 -1.84 -12.69
N SER A 71 11.08 -1.26 -12.81
CA SER A 71 10.32 -1.24 -14.07
C SER A 71 10.99 -0.29 -15.06
N PRO A 72 11.36 -0.75 -16.27
CA PRO A 72 12.06 0.09 -17.23
C PRO A 72 11.12 1.18 -17.78
N ILE A 73 11.66 2.38 -17.97
CA ILE A 73 10.96 3.45 -18.68
C ILE A 73 11.60 3.60 -20.04
N THR A 74 10.86 3.18 -21.06
CA THR A 74 11.34 3.07 -22.42
C THR A 74 10.79 4.17 -23.34
N ALA A 75 11.44 4.38 -24.47
CA ALA A 75 11.02 5.35 -25.46
C ALA A 75 11.16 4.81 -26.88
N LYS A 76 10.23 5.17 -27.73
CA LYS A 76 10.30 4.91 -29.17
C LYS A 76 11.10 6.02 -29.90
N PHE A 77 12.08 5.62 -30.70
CA PHE A 77 12.73 6.46 -31.69
C PHE A 77 13.04 5.62 -32.93
N GLY A 78 12.36 5.87 -34.05
CA GLY A 78 12.49 5.01 -35.25
C GLY A 78 11.77 5.51 -36.50
N GLY A 79 11.32 6.76 -36.51
CA GLY A 79 10.60 7.34 -37.67
C GLY A 79 9.12 6.91 -37.72
N ALA A 80 8.48 7.15 -38.85
CA ALA A 80 7.02 7.08 -39.01
C ALA A 80 6.41 5.68 -38.77
N THR A 81 7.16 4.62 -39.01
CA THR A 81 6.71 3.23 -38.83
C THR A 81 7.71 2.36 -38.06
N GLY A 82 8.67 3.00 -37.39
CA GLY A 82 9.68 2.28 -36.61
C GLY A 82 10.90 1.79 -37.40
N ASN A 83 10.97 2.06 -38.69
CA ASN A 83 11.97 1.48 -39.60
C ASN A 83 13.03 2.48 -40.12
N TYR A 84 13.04 3.73 -39.65
CA TYR A 84 13.93 4.80 -40.12
C TYR A 84 13.89 5.06 -41.62
N ASN A 85 12.79 4.78 -42.33
CA ASN A 85 12.70 4.80 -43.79
C ASN A 85 13.23 6.12 -44.37
N ALA A 86 12.70 7.27 -43.95
CA ALA A 86 13.15 8.58 -44.47
C ALA A 86 14.60 8.89 -44.08
N HIS A 87 15.05 8.42 -42.92
CA HIS A 87 16.43 8.60 -42.47
C HIS A 87 17.41 7.83 -43.35
N HIS A 88 17.12 6.58 -43.70
CA HIS A 88 17.94 5.77 -44.57
C HIS A 88 17.96 6.32 -45.98
N VAL A 89 16.85 6.87 -46.48
CA VAL A 89 16.82 7.51 -47.81
C VAL A 89 17.67 8.77 -47.85
N ALA A 90 17.57 9.60 -46.80
CA ALA A 90 18.29 10.88 -46.73
C ALA A 90 19.80 10.70 -46.44
N TYR A 91 20.14 9.78 -45.57
CA TYR A 91 21.52 9.54 -45.12
C TYR A 91 21.79 8.03 -44.99
N PRO A 92 21.98 7.32 -46.11
CA PRO A 92 22.11 5.87 -46.14
C PRO A 92 23.39 5.34 -45.45
N GLN A 93 24.39 6.21 -45.27
CA GLN A 93 25.69 5.86 -44.68
C GLN A 93 25.68 5.82 -43.16
N TYR A 94 24.60 6.29 -42.51
CA TYR A 94 24.51 6.30 -41.06
C TYR A 94 23.87 5.04 -40.52
N ASP A 95 24.40 4.52 -39.43
CA ASP A 95 23.72 3.51 -38.60
C ASP A 95 22.66 4.18 -37.70
N TRP A 96 21.45 4.29 -38.21
CA TRP A 96 20.34 4.95 -37.54
C TRP A 96 19.88 4.17 -36.29
N LYS A 97 20.06 2.85 -36.26
CA LYS A 97 19.76 2.03 -35.09
C LYS A 97 20.71 2.40 -33.94
N GLN A 98 22.00 2.40 -34.19
CA GLN A 98 23.00 2.78 -33.19
C GLN A 98 22.82 4.22 -32.74
N PHE A 99 22.57 5.14 -33.70
CA PHE A 99 22.28 6.53 -33.39
C PHE A 99 21.07 6.65 -32.42
N GLY A 100 19.94 5.99 -32.73
CA GLY A 100 18.74 6.02 -31.93
C GLY A 100 18.97 5.48 -30.51
N ASN A 101 19.70 4.36 -30.39
CA ASN A 101 20.07 3.79 -29.08
C ASN A 101 20.86 4.77 -28.24
N ARG A 102 21.94 5.36 -28.83
CA ARG A 102 22.76 6.34 -28.11
C ARG A 102 21.99 7.61 -27.76
N PHE A 103 21.21 8.15 -28.67
CA PHE A 103 20.45 9.37 -28.43
C PHE A 103 19.47 9.21 -27.28
N VAL A 104 18.69 8.11 -27.27
CA VAL A 104 17.71 7.88 -26.23
C VAL A 104 18.40 7.60 -24.88
N ALA A 105 19.49 6.86 -24.86
CA ALA A 105 20.24 6.56 -23.65
C ALA A 105 21.00 7.79 -23.11
N GLU A 106 21.84 8.42 -23.95
CA GLU A 106 22.76 9.47 -23.48
C GLU A 106 22.08 10.83 -23.28
N LYS A 107 21.04 11.15 -24.09
CA LYS A 107 20.38 12.46 -24.05
C LYS A 107 19.10 12.46 -23.22
N LEU A 108 18.41 11.31 -23.12
CA LEU A 108 17.14 11.22 -22.39
C LEU A 108 17.24 10.33 -21.14
N GLY A 109 18.31 9.58 -20.98
CA GLY A 109 18.48 8.64 -19.87
C GLY A 109 17.40 7.56 -19.85
N LEU A 110 16.96 7.12 -21.04
CA LEU A 110 15.90 6.12 -21.23
C LEU A 110 16.44 4.96 -22.06
N GLU A 111 15.75 3.83 -22.04
CA GLU A 111 16.01 2.72 -22.93
C GLU A 111 15.19 2.86 -24.21
N ARG A 112 15.79 2.64 -25.39
CA ARG A 112 15.06 2.66 -26.66
C ARG A 112 14.40 1.33 -26.92
N GLU A 113 13.12 1.35 -27.24
CA GLU A 113 12.40 0.18 -27.77
C GLU A 113 12.91 -0.12 -29.18
N GLU A 114 13.48 -1.31 -29.36
CA GLU A 114 14.14 -1.69 -30.63
C GLU A 114 13.13 -1.95 -31.75
N TYR A 115 12.06 -2.64 -31.46
CA TYR A 115 11.01 -3.01 -32.41
C TYR A 115 9.70 -2.34 -32.00
N THR A 116 9.30 -1.35 -32.78
CA THR A 116 8.05 -0.59 -32.58
C THR A 116 7.34 -0.38 -33.89
N THR A 117 6.10 0.07 -33.84
CA THR A 117 5.38 0.61 -34.98
C THR A 117 5.58 2.13 -35.04
N GLN A 118 4.58 2.91 -35.37
CA GLN A 118 4.66 4.36 -35.31
C GLN A 118 4.84 4.90 -33.91
N ILE A 119 4.31 4.19 -32.90
CA ILE A 119 4.31 4.56 -31.49
C ILE A 119 5.09 3.54 -30.65
N SER A 120 5.28 3.85 -29.37
CA SER A 120 5.74 2.91 -28.35
C SER A 120 4.78 1.73 -28.24
N ASN A 121 5.28 0.57 -27.81
CA ASN A 121 4.45 -0.59 -27.50
C ASN A 121 3.65 -0.38 -26.19
N TYR A 122 4.09 0.55 -25.33
CA TYR A 122 3.50 0.88 -24.03
C TYR A 122 3.52 -0.25 -22.98
N ASP A 123 4.04 -1.44 -23.26
CA ASP A 123 4.06 -2.56 -22.31
C ASP A 123 4.80 -2.20 -21.02
N ASN A 124 5.97 -1.57 -21.12
CA ASN A 124 6.74 -1.14 -19.96
C ASN A 124 6.05 -0.03 -19.17
N LEU A 125 5.38 0.90 -19.84
CA LEU A 125 4.59 1.93 -19.19
C LEU A 125 3.39 1.34 -18.45
N SER A 126 2.75 0.33 -19.04
CA SER A 126 1.67 -0.42 -18.39
C SER A 126 2.16 -1.13 -17.14
N ALA A 127 3.35 -1.73 -17.17
CA ALA A 127 3.96 -2.35 -16.00
C ALA A 127 4.24 -1.33 -14.87
N VAL A 128 4.65 -0.10 -15.21
CA VAL A 128 4.77 1.01 -14.24
C VAL A 128 3.43 1.32 -13.60
N PHE A 129 2.36 1.46 -14.39
CA PHE A 129 1.02 1.73 -13.87
C PHE A 129 0.49 0.58 -13.01
N ASP A 130 0.76 -0.67 -13.38
CA ASP A 130 0.40 -1.84 -12.58
C ASP A 130 1.12 -1.88 -11.24
N ALA A 131 2.39 -1.52 -11.20
CA ALA A 131 3.15 -1.41 -9.96
C ALA A 131 2.62 -0.28 -9.06
N MET A 132 2.26 0.87 -9.64
CA MET A 132 1.63 1.98 -8.90
C MET A 132 0.28 1.58 -8.31
N LYS A 133 -0.56 0.85 -9.04
CA LYS A 133 -1.83 0.32 -8.52
C LYS A 133 -1.65 -0.58 -7.30
N ARG A 134 -0.61 -1.42 -7.28
CA ARG A 134 -0.32 -2.26 -6.11
C ARG A 134 0.04 -1.44 -4.89
N ILE A 135 0.85 -0.40 -5.05
CA ILE A 135 1.18 0.54 -3.97
C ILE A 135 -0.10 1.23 -3.48
N ASN A 136 -0.96 1.70 -4.38
CA ASN A 136 -2.25 2.30 -4.03
C ASN A 136 -3.11 1.34 -3.21
N THR A 137 -3.19 0.06 -3.60
CA THR A 137 -3.96 -0.97 -2.88
C THR A 137 -3.44 -1.16 -1.44
N ILE A 138 -2.13 -1.18 -1.24
CA ILE A 138 -1.53 -1.27 0.10
C ILE A 138 -1.84 -0.03 0.93
N MET A 139 -1.81 1.14 0.31
CA MET A 139 -2.16 2.39 0.99
C MET A 139 -3.64 2.46 1.37
N VAL A 140 -4.54 1.94 0.54
CA VAL A 140 -5.97 1.82 0.88
C VAL A 140 -6.15 0.93 2.11
N ASP A 141 -5.53 -0.24 2.12
CA ASP A 141 -5.54 -1.20 3.24
C ASP A 141 -5.04 -0.53 4.53
N MET A 142 -3.89 0.13 4.46
CA MET A 142 -3.30 0.89 5.56
C MET A 142 -4.25 1.99 6.10
N ASN A 143 -4.83 2.80 5.21
CA ASN A 143 -5.73 3.89 5.62
C ASN A 143 -7.00 3.36 6.29
N ARG A 144 -7.53 2.22 5.86
CA ARG A 144 -8.66 1.53 6.48
C ARG A 144 -8.33 1.01 7.86
N ASP A 145 -7.16 0.43 8.06
CA ASP A 145 -6.74 -0.07 9.37
C ASP A 145 -6.55 1.08 10.37
N PHE A 146 -5.88 2.17 9.99
CA PHE A 146 -5.77 3.34 10.86
C PHE A 146 -7.13 3.98 11.16
N TRP A 147 -8.02 4.06 10.18
CA TRP A 147 -9.40 4.48 10.39
C TRP A 147 -10.11 3.58 11.41
N GLN A 148 -9.95 2.26 11.28
CA GLN A 148 -10.53 1.28 12.19
C GLN A 148 -9.94 1.40 13.60
N TYR A 149 -8.64 1.58 13.76
CA TYR A 149 -8.00 1.79 15.05
C TYR A 149 -8.48 3.08 15.74
N ILE A 150 -8.78 4.13 15.00
CA ILE A 150 -9.43 5.33 15.55
C ILE A 150 -10.85 5.02 16.01
N SER A 151 -11.62 4.28 15.22
CA SER A 151 -12.98 3.83 15.57
C SER A 151 -13.00 2.96 16.84
N MET A 152 -11.93 2.19 17.09
CA MET A 152 -11.73 1.36 18.28
C MET A 152 -11.14 2.16 19.46
N GLU A 153 -10.97 3.46 19.35
CA GLU A 153 -10.33 4.31 20.34
C GLU A 153 -8.84 3.98 20.64
N TYR A 154 -8.18 3.18 19.83
CA TYR A 154 -6.75 2.92 19.97
C TYR A 154 -5.91 4.15 19.68
N PHE A 155 -6.42 5.03 18.81
CA PHE A 155 -5.89 6.35 18.59
C PHE A 155 -6.96 7.43 18.80
N LYS A 156 -6.54 8.55 19.36
CA LYS A 156 -7.24 9.83 19.28
C LYS A 156 -6.57 10.70 18.23
N GLN A 157 -7.26 11.74 17.78
CA GLN A 157 -6.71 12.68 16.82
C GLN A 157 -6.45 14.03 17.48
N LYS A 158 -5.30 14.65 17.20
CA LYS A 158 -5.01 16.02 17.60
C LYS A 158 -6.03 16.96 16.97
N ILE A 159 -6.64 17.78 17.80
CA ILE A 159 -7.54 18.84 17.36
C ILE A 159 -6.68 20.04 16.92
N LYS A 160 -6.84 20.49 15.70
CA LYS A 160 -6.20 21.69 15.20
C LYS A 160 -7.18 22.86 15.32
N ALA A 161 -6.73 23.97 15.90
CA ALA A 161 -7.55 25.18 16.02
C ALA A 161 -8.07 25.61 14.64
N GLY A 162 -9.38 25.78 14.52
CA GLY A 162 -10.04 26.16 13.26
C GLY A 162 -10.49 24.98 12.38
N GLU A 163 -10.19 23.72 12.71
CA GLU A 163 -10.79 22.57 12.04
C GLU A 163 -12.22 22.34 12.57
N VAL A 164 -13.20 22.35 11.66
CA VAL A 164 -14.59 22.02 11.99
C VAL A 164 -14.75 20.51 11.92
N GLY A 165 -14.83 19.83 13.07
CA GLY A 165 -14.96 18.37 13.14
C GLY A 165 -16.29 17.86 12.57
N SER A 166 -17.39 18.47 12.97
CA SER A 166 -18.74 18.22 12.47
C SER A 166 -19.58 19.46 12.70
N SER A 167 -20.37 19.88 11.71
CA SER A 167 -21.28 21.02 11.83
C SER A 167 -22.43 20.75 12.82
N ALA A 168 -22.79 19.49 13.04
CA ALA A 168 -23.92 19.09 13.89
C ALA A 168 -23.51 18.51 15.26
N MET A 169 -22.28 17.96 15.37
CA MET A 169 -21.79 17.26 16.57
C MET A 169 -20.40 17.77 16.98
N PRO A 170 -20.31 18.82 17.83
CA PRO A 170 -19.03 19.50 18.13
C PRO A 170 -17.98 18.61 18.81
N HIS A 171 -18.41 17.53 19.48
CA HIS A 171 -17.50 16.56 20.14
C HIS A 171 -16.82 15.58 19.19
N LYS A 172 -17.25 15.54 17.92
CA LYS A 172 -16.83 14.50 16.96
C LYS A 172 -15.65 14.95 16.11
N VAL A 173 -14.55 14.25 16.18
CA VAL A 173 -13.36 14.43 15.33
C VAL A 173 -13.29 13.28 14.35
N ASN A 174 -13.66 13.51 13.09
CA ASN A 174 -13.69 12.48 12.07
C ASN A 174 -12.29 12.22 11.50
N PRO A 175 -11.94 10.95 11.17
CA PRO A 175 -10.68 10.60 10.53
C PRO A 175 -10.67 10.88 9.00
N ILE A 176 -11.09 12.10 8.62
CA ILE A 176 -11.32 12.50 7.22
C ILE A 176 -10.08 12.45 6.35
N ASP A 177 -8.89 12.57 6.92
CA ASP A 177 -7.64 12.52 6.16
C ASP A 177 -7.44 11.10 5.56
N PHE A 178 -7.76 10.04 6.30
CA PHE A 178 -7.69 8.66 5.81
C PHE A 178 -8.80 8.36 4.79
N GLU A 179 -10.01 8.86 4.99
CA GLU A 179 -11.12 8.74 4.04
C GLU A 179 -10.83 9.46 2.72
N ASN A 180 -10.28 10.67 2.78
CA ASN A 180 -9.85 11.43 1.61
C ASN A 180 -8.73 10.72 0.84
N ALA A 181 -7.77 10.12 1.55
CA ALA A 181 -6.73 9.31 0.93
C ALA A 181 -7.32 8.10 0.19
N GLU A 182 -8.22 7.34 0.82
CA GLU A 182 -8.87 6.17 0.21
C GLU A 182 -9.64 6.56 -1.07
N GLY A 183 -10.44 7.63 -1.02
CA GLY A 183 -11.21 8.09 -2.18
C GLY A 183 -10.32 8.47 -3.36
N ASN A 184 -9.25 9.22 -3.11
CA ASN A 184 -8.30 9.63 -4.15
C ASN A 184 -7.53 8.44 -4.75
N LEU A 185 -7.13 7.46 -3.91
CA LEU A 185 -6.47 6.23 -4.37
C LEU A 185 -7.39 5.39 -5.26
N GLY A 186 -8.67 5.34 -4.95
CA GLY A 186 -9.68 4.64 -5.77
C GLY A 186 -9.80 5.22 -7.18
N ILE A 187 -9.91 6.55 -7.29
CA ILE A 187 -9.95 7.25 -8.58
C ILE A 187 -8.65 7.02 -9.36
N ALA A 188 -7.50 7.23 -8.71
CA ALA A 188 -6.19 7.01 -9.34
C ALA A 188 -6.04 5.59 -9.89
N THR A 189 -6.41 4.60 -9.09
CA THR A 189 -6.32 3.18 -9.47
C THR A 189 -7.18 2.87 -10.69
N SER A 190 -8.40 3.40 -10.76
CA SER A 190 -9.30 3.19 -11.90
C SER A 190 -8.74 3.77 -13.20
N ILE A 191 -8.11 4.95 -13.13
CA ILE A 191 -7.51 5.58 -14.32
C ILE A 191 -6.23 4.82 -14.73
N LEU A 192 -5.37 4.45 -13.78
CA LEU A 192 -4.16 3.67 -14.05
C LEU A 192 -4.49 2.30 -14.66
N GLU A 193 -5.56 1.64 -14.17
CA GLU A 193 -6.06 0.38 -14.74
C GLU A 193 -6.45 0.55 -16.20
N HIS A 194 -7.25 1.58 -16.51
CA HIS A 194 -7.65 1.86 -17.89
C HIS A 194 -6.44 2.13 -18.79
N LEU A 195 -5.49 2.95 -18.32
CA LEU A 195 -4.27 3.26 -19.08
C LEU A 195 -3.42 2.01 -19.31
N ALA A 196 -3.22 1.17 -18.30
CA ALA A 196 -2.41 -0.04 -18.40
C ALA A 196 -2.98 -1.05 -19.40
N VAL A 197 -4.30 -1.18 -19.46
CA VAL A 197 -4.98 -2.12 -20.37
C VAL A 197 -5.11 -1.53 -21.78
N LYS A 198 -5.38 -0.22 -21.89
CA LYS A 198 -5.70 0.41 -23.19
C LYS A 198 -4.47 0.73 -24.03
N LEU A 199 -3.39 1.24 -23.43
CA LEU A 199 -2.26 1.77 -24.19
C LEU A 199 -1.55 0.72 -25.06
N PRO A 200 -1.32 -0.54 -24.61
CA PRO A 200 -0.69 -1.56 -25.45
C PRO A 200 -1.53 -1.99 -26.66
N VAL A 201 -2.82 -1.66 -26.67
CA VAL A 201 -3.72 -2.09 -27.75
C VAL A 201 -3.92 -0.97 -28.77
N SER A 202 -3.40 -1.19 -29.98
CA SER A 202 -3.57 -0.29 -31.14
C SER A 202 -3.93 -1.08 -32.39
N ARG A 203 -4.44 -0.39 -33.42
CA ARG A 203 -4.77 -1.00 -34.70
C ARG A 203 -3.61 -0.85 -35.66
N LEU A 204 -3.16 -1.96 -36.25
CA LEU A 204 -2.05 -2.02 -37.20
C LEU A 204 -0.83 -1.25 -36.66
N GLN A 205 -0.31 -0.27 -37.41
CA GLN A 205 0.87 0.49 -37.02
C GLN A 205 0.54 1.68 -36.10
N ARG A 206 -0.69 2.11 -36.04
CA ARG A 206 -1.25 3.08 -35.10
C ARG A 206 -2.73 3.36 -35.34
N ASP A 207 -3.50 3.61 -34.30
CA ASP A 207 -4.72 4.42 -34.32
C ASP A 207 -4.57 5.66 -33.40
N LEU A 208 -5.61 6.49 -33.29
CA LEU A 208 -5.55 7.73 -32.49
C LEU A 208 -5.90 7.54 -31.01
N THR A 209 -6.35 6.36 -30.59
CA THR A 209 -6.93 6.16 -29.26
C THR A 209 -5.91 6.32 -28.12
N ASP A 210 -4.65 6.00 -28.35
CA ASP A 210 -3.55 6.26 -27.40
C ASP A 210 -3.45 7.74 -27.05
N SER A 211 -3.49 8.61 -28.04
CA SER A 211 -3.39 10.06 -27.85
C SER A 211 -4.50 10.63 -26.99
N THR A 212 -5.71 10.08 -27.09
CA THR A 212 -6.86 10.51 -26.27
C THR A 212 -6.65 10.18 -24.80
N VAL A 213 -6.21 8.97 -24.49
CA VAL A 213 -6.08 8.52 -23.09
C VAL A 213 -4.81 9.04 -22.42
N LEU A 214 -3.70 9.15 -23.14
CA LEU A 214 -2.43 9.69 -22.62
C LEU A 214 -2.54 11.14 -22.08
N ARG A 215 -3.48 11.92 -22.54
CA ARG A 215 -3.73 13.26 -22.01
C ARG A 215 -4.16 13.26 -20.56
N ASN A 216 -4.64 12.13 -20.04
CA ASN A 216 -5.10 11.98 -18.67
C ASN A 216 -4.02 11.36 -17.74
N VAL A 217 -2.81 11.08 -18.23
CA VAL A 217 -1.78 10.42 -17.44
C VAL A 217 -1.39 11.16 -16.16
N GLY A 218 -1.45 12.49 -16.16
CA GLY A 218 -1.16 13.31 -14.98
C GLY A 218 -2.24 13.25 -13.90
N VAL A 219 -3.48 12.92 -14.27
CA VAL A 219 -4.61 12.90 -13.33
C VAL A 219 -4.41 11.91 -12.20
N PRO A 220 -4.10 10.62 -12.44
CA PRO A 220 -3.86 9.66 -11.36
C PRO A 220 -2.64 10.04 -10.51
N PHE A 221 -1.59 10.63 -11.07
CA PHE A 221 -0.45 11.14 -10.29
C PHE A 221 -0.91 12.23 -9.30
N GLY A 222 -1.72 13.18 -9.76
CA GLY A 222 -2.29 14.23 -8.88
C GLY A 222 -3.10 13.65 -7.74
N HIS A 223 -3.99 12.71 -8.01
CA HIS A 223 -4.77 12.02 -6.98
C HIS A 223 -3.89 11.25 -5.98
N ILE A 224 -2.83 10.58 -6.45
CA ILE A 224 -1.90 9.86 -5.58
C ILE A 224 -1.13 10.84 -4.67
N VAL A 225 -0.67 11.96 -5.18
CA VAL A 225 0.01 13.00 -4.38
C VAL A 225 -0.92 13.49 -3.26
N ILE A 226 -2.17 13.80 -3.59
CA ILE A 226 -3.18 14.22 -2.61
C ILE A 226 -3.38 13.11 -1.56
N ALA A 227 -3.48 11.85 -1.98
CA ALA A 227 -3.69 10.72 -1.09
C ALA A 227 -2.52 10.51 -0.13
N ILE A 228 -1.27 10.53 -0.61
CA ILE A 228 -0.08 10.38 0.24
C ILE A 228 0.00 11.52 1.26
N GLN A 229 -0.22 12.75 0.82
CA GLN A 229 -0.22 13.91 1.72
C GLN A 229 -1.34 13.84 2.76
N SER A 230 -2.54 13.37 2.38
CA SER A 230 -3.64 13.14 3.31
C SER A 230 -3.30 12.03 4.31
N SER A 231 -2.74 10.92 3.87
CA SER A 231 -2.29 9.83 4.77
C SER A 231 -1.25 10.34 5.77
N LEU A 232 -0.23 11.05 5.31
CA LEU A 232 0.80 11.67 6.16
C LEU A 232 0.18 12.65 7.18
N LYS A 233 -0.76 13.48 6.73
CA LYS A 233 -1.46 14.44 7.61
C LYS A 233 -2.28 13.70 8.67
N GLY A 234 -3.01 12.64 8.29
CA GLY A 234 -3.76 11.80 9.23
C GLY A 234 -2.85 11.13 10.25
N LEU A 235 -1.77 10.50 9.81
CA LEU A 235 -0.79 9.84 10.67
C LEU A 235 -0.18 10.82 11.70
N ARG A 236 0.19 12.03 11.30
CA ARG A 236 0.78 13.05 12.20
C ARG A 236 -0.21 13.60 13.24
N LYS A 237 -1.50 13.39 13.06
CA LYS A 237 -2.53 13.75 14.03
C LYS A 237 -2.78 12.66 15.07
N LEU A 238 -2.26 11.45 14.88
CA LEU A 238 -2.52 10.34 15.79
C LEU A 238 -1.91 10.59 17.18
N LEU A 239 -2.70 10.31 18.18
CA LEU A 239 -2.33 10.25 19.59
C LEU A 239 -2.64 8.83 20.08
N LEU A 240 -1.61 8.08 20.44
CA LEU A 240 -1.76 6.72 20.95
C LEU A 240 -2.56 6.73 22.26
N ASN A 241 -3.54 5.85 22.38
CA ASN A 241 -4.35 5.63 23.56
C ASN A 241 -4.08 4.23 24.15
N GLU A 242 -2.89 4.07 24.71
CA GLU A 242 -2.46 2.81 25.32
C GLU A 242 -3.49 2.22 26.30
N PRO A 243 -4.12 3.01 27.20
CA PRO A 243 -5.12 2.46 28.11
C PRO A 243 -6.29 1.75 27.41
N ALA A 244 -6.71 2.21 26.23
CA ALA A 244 -7.77 1.54 25.47
C ALA A 244 -7.28 0.22 24.87
N ILE A 245 -6.04 0.19 24.35
CA ILE A 245 -5.43 -1.01 23.80
C ILE A 245 -5.26 -2.08 24.87
N TYR A 246 -4.72 -1.72 26.03
CA TYR A 246 -4.55 -2.64 27.16
C TYR A 246 -5.89 -3.15 27.70
N ARG A 247 -6.90 -2.29 27.84
CA ARG A 247 -8.24 -2.68 28.29
C ARG A 247 -8.89 -3.69 27.33
N ASP A 248 -8.76 -3.50 26.01
CA ASP A 248 -9.33 -4.42 25.01
C ASP A 248 -8.63 -5.79 25.08
N LEU A 249 -7.32 -5.81 25.27
CA LEU A 249 -6.55 -7.04 25.45
C LEU A 249 -6.89 -7.75 26.77
N ASP A 250 -6.95 -7.01 27.88
CA ASP A 250 -7.19 -7.55 29.22
C ASP A 250 -8.62 -8.11 29.40
N ASN A 251 -9.55 -7.59 28.63
CA ASN A 251 -10.93 -8.11 28.60
C ASN A 251 -11.08 -9.43 27.79
N CYS A 252 -10.03 -9.94 27.20
CA CYS A 252 -10.09 -11.08 26.26
C CYS A 252 -9.16 -12.24 26.64
N TRP A 253 -9.22 -12.72 27.87
CA TRP A 253 -8.36 -13.82 28.35
C TRP A 253 -8.47 -15.12 27.55
N SER A 254 -9.58 -15.35 26.87
CA SER A 254 -9.75 -16.52 25.99
C SER A 254 -8.69 -16.64 24.88
N VAL A 255 -8.03 -15.56 24.53
CA VAL A 255 -7.02 -15.54 23.42
C VAL A 255 -5.70 -16.24 23.79
N VAL A 256 -5.46 -16.51 25.09
CA VAL A 256 -4.28 -17.28 25.55
C VAL A 256 -4.46 -18.79 25.35
N ALA A 257 -5.67 -19.24 25.02
CA ALA A 257 -5.99 -20.66 24.87
C ALA A 257 -5.14 -21.36 23.79
N GLU A 258 -4.76 -20.67 22.71
CA GLU A 258 -3.87 -21.22 21.67
C GLU A 258 -2.48 -21.56 22.23
N ALA A 259 -1.91 -20.67 23.03
CA ALA A 259 -0.61 -20.87 23.65
C ALA A 259 -0.64 -22.04 24.64
N ILE A 260 -1.68 -22.08 25.49
CA ILE A 260 -1.90 -23.18 26.45
C ILE A 260 -2.05 -24.51 25.72
N GLN A 261 -2.88 -24.55 24.66
CA GLN A 261 -3.04 -25.75 23.84
C GLN A 261 -1.71 -26.26 23.26
N THR A 262 -0.85 -25.35 22.83
CA THR A 262 0.45 -25.69 22.27
C THR A 262 1.38 -26.27 23.34
N ILE A 263 1.36 -25.70 24.54
CA ILE A 263 2.10 -26.24 25.69
C ILE A 263 1.58 -27.64 26.05
N LEU A 264 0.28 -27.83 26.17
CA LEU A 264 -0.33 -29.13 26.49
C LEU A 264 0.03 -30.20 25.46
N ARG A 265 0.11 -29.85 24.16
CA ARG A 265 0.59 -30.75 23.11
C ARG A 265 2.06 -31.12 23.30
N ARG A 266 2.89 -30.16 23.69
CA ARG A 266 4.31 -30.42 23.97
C ARG A 266 4.47 -31.40 25.14
N GLU A 267 3.65 -31.26 26.16
CA GLU A 267 3.66 -32.14 27.36
C GLU A 267 2.88 -33.46 27.16
N ALA A 268 2.46 -33.75 25.91
CA ALA A 268 1.70 -34.95 25.55
C ALA A 268 0.39 -35.14 26.34
N TYR A 269 -0.22 -34.02 26.77
CA TYR A 269 -1.51 -34.06 27.45
C TYR A 269 -2.61 -34.66 26.56
N PRO A 270 -3.48 -35.55 27.07
CA PRO A 270 -4.52 -36.18 26.28
C PRO A 270 -5.61 -35.17 25.91
N HIS A 271 -5.97 -35.10 24.60
CA HIS A 271 -7.07 -34.29 24.09
C HIS A 271 -7.02 -32.80 24.46
N PRO A 272 -5.89 -32.07 24.21
CA PRO A 272 -5.70 -30.70 24.67
C PRO A 272 -6.69 -29.71 24.05
N TYR A 273 -7.16 -29.93 22.82
CA TYR A 273 -8.16 -29.09 22.17
C TYR A 273 -9.53 -29.19 22.88
N GLU A 274 -9.96 -30.41 23.20
CA GLU A 274 -11.23 -30.69 23.84
C GLU A 274 -11.28 -30.09 25.26
N ALA A 275 -10.18 -30.19 26.02
CA ALA A 275 -10.05 -29.60 27.33
C ALA A 275 -10.24 -28.07 27.30
N LEU A 276 -9.54 -27.40 26.39
CA LEU A 276 -9.68 -25.93 26.21
C LEU A 276 -11.01 -25.52 25.60
N LYS A 277 -11.58 -26.34 24.71
CA LYS A 277 -12.92 -26.10 24.15
C LYS A 277 -13.98 -26.13 25.27
N ALA A 278 -13.88 -27.02 26.22
CA ALA A 278 -14.78 -27.07 27.36
C ALA A 278 -14.69 -25.79 28.21
N LEU A 279 -13.50 -25.23 28.40
CA LEU A 279 -13.28 -23.97 29.10
C LEU A 279 -13.80 -22.76 28.28
N THR A 280 -13.51 -22.70 26.98
CA THR A 280 -13.70 -21.48 26.19
C THR A 280 -15.06 -21.37 25.50
N ARG A 281 -15.82 -22.45 25.35
CA ARG A 281 -17.17 -22.47 24.77
C ARG A 281 -18.27 -22.55 25.83
N THR A 282 -18.12 -21.76 26.86
CA THR A 282 -19.16 -21.52 27.86
C THR A 282 -19.80 -20.16 27.60
N ASN A 283 -21.03 -19.95 28.04
CA ASN A 283 -21.68 -18.64 27.98
C ASN A 283 -21.20 -17.68 29.09
N GLN A 284 -20.07 -18.00 29.75
CA GLN A 284 -19.47 -17.19 30.78
C GLN A 284 -18.24 -16.46 30.29
N ALA A 285 -17.98 -15.28 30.84
CA ALA A 285 -16.76 -14.53 30.56
C ALA A 285 -15.54 -15.29 31.08
N ILE A 286 -14.54 -15.48 30.21
CA ILE A 286 -13.27 -16.08 30.60
C ILE A 286 -12.38 -14.98 31.17
N THR A 287 -11.96 -15.17 32.41
CA THR A 287 -11.12 -14.22 33.14
C THR A 287 -9.74 -14.83 33.40
N GLU A 288 -8.82 -14.01 33.91
CA GLU A 288 -7.52 -14.47 34.39
C GLU A 288 -7.65 -15.61 35.39
N ASN A 289 -8.60 -15.47 36.33
CA ASN A 289 -8.84 -16.48 37.35
C ASN A 289 -9.34 -17.80 36.75
N SER A 290 -10.28 -17.78 35.81
CA SER A 290 -10.75 -18.98 35.11
C SER A 290 -9.62 -19.74 34.42
N ILE A 291 -8.66 -19.01 33.85
CA ILE A 291 -7.47 -19.62 33.22
C ILE A 291 -6.53 -20.21 34.27
N LYS A 292 -6.31 -19.53 35.39
CA LYS A 292 -5.47 -20.02 36.48
C LYS A 292 -6.07 -21.32 37.13
N GLU A 293 -7.35 -21.29 37.46
CA GLU A 293 -8.07 -22.47 37.98
C GLU A 293 -7.97 -23.66 37.01
N PHE A 294 -8.19 -23.42 35.73
CA PHE A 294 -8.03 -24.44 34.70
C PHE A 294 -6.61 -25.04 34.65
N ILE A 295 -5.58 -24.20 34.75
CA ILE A 295 -4.17 -24.67 34.71
C ILE A 295 -3.89 -25.51 36.01
N GLU A 296 -4.38 -25.11 37.17
CA GLU A 296 -4.23 -25.86 38.43
C GLU A 296 -4.91 -27.22 38.38
N GLU A 297 -6.10 -27.32 37.74
CA GLU A 297 -6.82 -28.58 37.56
C GLU A 297 -6.12 -29.57 36.60
N LEU A 298 -5.28 -29.09 35.70
CA LEU A 298 -4.59 -29.95 34.74
C LEU A 298 -3.53 -30.87 35.36
N ASN A 299 -3.04 -30.58 36.57
CA ASN A 299 -1.99 -31.35 37.27
C ASN A 299 -0.76 -31.67 36.38
N VAL A 300 -0.30 -30.72 35.57
CA VAL A 300 0.82 -30.88 34.61
C VAL A 300 2.09 -30.20 35.12
#